data_6bfe81b9d7a8e56a7efd4c1144a479ae
#
_entry.id   6bfe81b9d7a8e56a7efd4c1144a479ae
#
_cell.length_a   1.000
_cell.length_b   1.000
_cell.length_c   1.000
_cell.angle_alpha   90.00
_cell.angle_beta   90.00
_cell.angle_gamma   90.00
#
_symmetry.space_group_name_H-M   'P 1'
#
loop_
_entity.id
_entity.type
_entity.pdbx_description
1 polymer ?
#
loop_
_entity_poly.entity_id
_entity_poly.type
_entity_poly.pdbx_seq_one_letter_code
_entity_poly.pdbx_strand_id
1 'polypeptide(L)'
;KPGERLMEIHLAEQLGVSRTPVREAIRKLELEGYVIMMPRRGTYVSNLSIKDINEVFEIRTSLDSLASGLAAERITDEELEHLQRLLVVIGEAIKEKNMEKIVEADTKFHDILYQASRNNRLVGIIYNLREQLTSFRAKSMAYPGRLEETLEEHRRIVDTIAQGDAVAAQKASEYHMERSEHTLLL
;
A
#
# COMPACT_ATOMS: atom_id res chain seq x y z
N LYS A 1 17.77 4.46 5.82
CA LYS A 1 16.89 4.32 7.02
C LYS A 1 16.12 5.60 7.22
N PRO A 2 14.87 5.58 7.76
CA PRO A 2 14.16 6.81 8.12
C PRO A 2 15.01 7.76 8.96
N GLY A 3 15.01 9.05 8.63
CA GLY A 3 15.83 10.07 9.29
C GLY A 3 17.31 10.10 8.90
N GLU A 4 17.77 9.18 8.07
CA GLU A 4 19.16 9.14 7.61
C GLU A 4 19.44 10.29 6.62
N ARG A 5 20.60 10.94 6.81
CA ARG A 5 21.02 12.02 5.92
C ARG A 5 21.56 11.49 4.61
N LEU A 6 21.01 11.96 3.49
CA LEU A 6 21.50 11.64 2.15
C LEU A 6 22.54 12.68 1.70
N MET A 7 23.74 12.23 1.42
CA MET A 7 24.82 13.09 0.94
C MET A 7 25.08 12.82 -0.54
N GLU A 8 24.75 13.78 -1.42
CA GLU A 8 24.91 13.66 -2.88
C GLU A 8 26.32 13.17 -3.29
N ILE A 9 27.35 13.63 -2.57
CA ILE A 9 28.75 13.27 -2.87
C ILE A 9 28.98 11.79 -2.61
N HIS A 10 28.60 11.28 -1.44
CA HIS A 10 28.80 9.89 -1.09
C HIS A 10 27.97 8.94 -1.98
N LEU A 11 26.73 9.33 -2.29
CA LEU A 11 25.88 8.53 -3.19
C LEU A 11 26.47 8.49 -4.61
N ALA A 12 27.00 9.61 -5.12
CA ALA A 12 27.65 9.66 -6.43
C ALA A 12 28.89 8.76 -6.48
N GLU A 13 29.71 8.78 -5.43
CA GLU A 13 30.88 7.90 -5.29
C GLU A 13 30.48 6.42 -5.23
N GLN A 14 29.49 6.08 -4.40
CA GLN A 14 29.00 4.69 -4.25
C GLN A 14 28.40 4.12 -5.53
N LEU A 15 27.68 4.96 -6.29
CA LEU A 15 27.02 4.56 -7.53
C LEU A 15 27.93 4.69 -8.77
N GLY A 16 29.13 5.26 -8.65
CA GLY A 16 30.06 5.45 -9.75
C GLY A 16 29.57 6.45 -10.82
N VAL A 17 28.76 7.44 -10.42
CA VAL A 17 28.16 8.44 -11.32
C VAL A 17 28.53 9.87 -10.89
N SER A 18 28.24 10.87 -11.76
CA SER A 18 28.37 12.27 -11.37
C SER A 18 27.27 12.71 -10.39
N ARG A 19 27.44 13.84 -9.72
CA ARG A 19 26.47 14.38 -8.75
C ARG A 19 25.14 14.82 -9.38
N THR A 20 25.14 15.16 -10.67
CA THR A 20 23.93 15.64 -11.34
C THR A 20 22.80 14.62 -11.35
N PRO A 21 22.98 13.38 -11.86
CA PRO A 21 21.92 12.39 -11.83
C PRO A 21 21.47 12.02 -10.40
N VAL A 22 22.40 12.05 -9.42
CA VAL A 22 22.05 11.81 -8.01
C VAL A 22 21.12 12.91 -7.48
N ARG A 23 21.42 14.17 -7.78
CA ARG A 23 20.57 15.31 -7.38
C ARG A 23 19.18 15.25 -8.01
N GLU A 24 19.10 14.89 -9.30
CA GLU A 24 17.82 14.72 -9.98
C GLU A 24 17.01 13.56 -9.39
N ALA A 25 17.67 12.45 -9.05
CA ALA A 25 17.01 11.33 -8.37
C ALA A 25 16.49 11.73 -6.97
N ILE A 26 17.30 12.42 -6.18
CA ILE A 26 16.90 12.94 -4.86
C ILE A 26 15.70 13.88 -4.98
N ARG A 27 15.71 14.79 -5.97
CA ARG A 27 14.61 15.71 -6.21
C ARG A 27 13.32 14.97 -6.61
N LYS A 28 13.44 13.92 -7.38
CA LYS A 28 12.29 13.07 -7.72
C LYS A 28 11.76 12.36 -6.49
N LEU A 29 12.63 11.80 -5.64
CA LEU A 29 12.24 11.17 -4.37
C LEU A 29 11.61 12.17 -3.39
N GLU A 30 12.03 13.44 -3.42
CA GLU A 30 11.39 14.50 -2.63
C GLU A 30 9.96 14.79 -3.10
N LEU A 31 9.74 14.88 -4.41
CA LEU A 31 8.40 15.04 -4.98
C LEU A 31 7.47 13.86 -4.68
N GLU A 32 8.03 12.67 -4.54
CA GLU A 32 7.33 11.43 -4.19
C GLU A 32 7.16 11.24 -2.66
N GLY A 33 7.74 12.14 -1.83
CA GLY A 33 7.61 12.09 -0.37
C GLY A 33 8.59 11.17 0.37
N TYR A 34 9.51 10.50 -0.32
CA TYR A 34 10.51 9.61 0.30
C TYR A 34 11.66 10.34 0.98
N VAL A 35 11.85 11.59 0.63
CA VAL A 35 12.96 12.42 1.08
C VAL A 35 12.45 13.79 1.43
N ILE A 36 13.04 14.40 2.46
CA ILE A 36 12.75 15.77 2.89
C ILE A 36 14.00 16.61 2.75
N MET A 37 13.91 17.73 2.03
CA MET A 37 14.98 18.72 1.96
C MET A 37 14.80 19.76 3.05
N MET A 38 15.69 19.75 4.04
CA MET A 38 15.69 20.75 5.12
C MET A 38 16.61 21.93 4.73
N PRO A 39 16.10 23.17 4.64
CA PRO A 39 16.93 24.34 4.31
C PRO A 39 18.15 24.45 5.24
N ARG A 40 19.34 24.57 4.64
CA ARG A 40 20.65 24.67 5.32
C ARG A 40 21.10 23.41 6.10
N ARG A 41 20.27 22.38 6.22
CA ARG A 41 20.59 21.14 6.95
C ARG A 41 20.92 19.97 6.01
N GLY A 42 20.37 19.99 4.80
CA GLY A 42 20.57 18.93 3.79
C GLY A 42 19.33 18.08 3.58
N THR A 43 19.53 16.96 2.96
CA THR A 43 18.47 16.03 2.55
C THR A 43 18.45 14.81 3.46
N TYR A 44 17.27 14.39 3.87
CA TYR A 44 17.07 13.28 4.80
C TYR A 44 16.02 12.31 4.25
N VAL A 45 16.18 11.01 4.55
CA VAL A 45 15.13 10.02 4.31
C VAL A 45 13.92 10.41 5.16
N SER A 46 12.75 10.46 4.54
CA SER A 46 11.50 10.81 5.22
C SER A 46 11.25 9.88 6.39
N ASN A 47 10.80 10.45 7.50
CA ASN A 47 10.30 9.72 8.65
C ASN A 47 8.87 10.22 8.88
N LEU A 48 7.91 9.43 8.42
CA LEU A 48 6.50 9.81 8.55
C LEU A 48 6.14 9.98 10.03
N SER A 49 5.59 11.12 10.36
CA SER A 49 4.96 11.34 11.66
C SER A 49 3.60 10.65 11.71
N ILE A 50 3.02 10.49 12.90
CA ILE A 50 1.65 9.98 13.07
C ILE A 50 0.66 10.83 12.26
N LYS A 51 0.88 12.14 12.19
CA LYS A 51 0.04 13.05 11.40
C LYS A 51 0.14 12.72 9.90
N ASP A 52 1.35 12.51 9.37
CA ASP A 52 1.54 12.17 7.96
C ASP A 52 0.88 10.83 7.63
N ILE A 53 0.97 9.85 8.53
CA ILE A 53 0.31 8.55 8.39
C ILE A 53 -1.21 8.74 8.29
N ASN A 54 -1.82 9.49 9.20
CA ASN A 54 -3.25 9.76 9.19
C ASN A 54 -3.68 10.44 7.87
N GLU A 55 -2.95 11.49 7.43
CA GLU A 55 -3.24 12.18 6.18
C GLU A 55 -3.16 11.25 4.95
N VAL A 56 -2.19 10.32 4.93
CA VAL A 56 -2.11 9.29 3.88
C VAL A 56 -3.28 8.33 3.94
N PHE A 57 -3.70 7.89 5.14
CA PHE A 57 -4.85 6.99 5.30
C PHE A 57 -6.16 7.65 4.91
N GLU A 58 -6.41 8.92 5.27
CA GLU A 58 -7.60 9.67 4.84
C GLU A 58 -7.76 9.66 3.32
N ILE A 59 -6.67 9.93 2.58
CA ILE A 59 -6.69 9.92 1.12
C ILE A 59 -6.86 8.49 0.60
N ARG A 60 -6.08 7.53 1.13
CA ARG A 60 -6.12 6.14 0.67
C ARG A 60 -7.48 5.50 0.89
N THR A 61 -8.13 5.73 2.02
CA THR A 61 -9.48 5.20 2.29
C THR A 61 -10.45 5.59 1.19
N SER A 62 -10.43 6.84 0.75
CA SER A 62 -11.27 7.31 -0.36
C SER A 62 -10.89 6.67 -1.71
N LEU A 63 -9.59 6.53 -1.99
CA LEU A 63 -9.12 5.98 -3.26
C LEU A 63 -9.28 4.47 -3.35
N ASP A 64 -8.98 3.74 -2.27
CA ASP A 64 -9.16 2.28 -2.18
C ASP A 64 -10.65 1.91 -2.27
N SER A 65 -11.52 2.69 -1.62
CA SER A 65 -12.99 2.58 -1.75
C SER A 65 -13.45 2.78 -3.20
N LEU A 66 -13.01 3.86 -3.85
CA LEU A 66 -13.31 4.10 -5.26
C LEU A 66 -12.83 2.96 -6.16
N ALA A 67 -11.62 2.45 -5.94
CA ALA A 67 -11.06 1.35 -6.72
C ALA A 67 -11.90 0.09 -6.57
N SER A 68 -12.34 -0.24 -5.35
CA SER A 68 -13.18 -1.41 -5.07
C SER A 68 -14.57 -1.29 -5.71
N GLY A 69 -15.19 -0.11 -5.66
CA GLY A 69 -16.47 0.12 -6.34
C GLY A 69 -16.36 -0.02 -7.87
N LEU A 70 -15.31 0.56 -8.47
CA LEU A 70 -15.04 0.40 -9.90
C LEU A 70 -14.69 -1.05 -10.28
N ALA A 71 -13.99 -1.77 -9.41
CA ALA A 71 -13.71 -3.19 -9.62
C ALA A 71 -15.00 -4.02 -9.64
N ALA A 72 -15.95 -3.76 -8.75
CA ALA A 72 -17.25 -4.44 -8.75
C ALA A 72 -18.02 -4.29 -10.09
N GLU A 73 -17.83 -3.17 -10.79
CA GLU A 73 -18.46 -2.90 -12.08
C GLU A 73 -17.70 -3.49 -13.29
N ARG A 74 -16.38 -3.77 -13.14
CA ARG A 74 -15.48 -3.93 -14.29
C ARG A 74 -14.60 -5.17 -14.26
N ILE A 75 -14.59 -5.89 -13.14
CA ILE A 75 -13.79 -7.10 -12.98
C ILE A 75 -14.22 -8.19 -13.96
N THR A 76 -13.26 -8.96 -14.47
CA THR A 76 -13.54 -10.14 -15.26
C THR A 76 -13.71 -11.37 -14.37
N ASP A 77 -14.39 -12.42 -14.87
CA ASP A 77 -14.53 -13.68 -14.14
C ASP A 77 -13.18 -14.30 -13.78
N GLU A 78 -12.19 -14.20 -14.67
CA GLU A 78 -10.84 -14.71 -14.46
C GLU A 78 -10.13 -13.96 -13.31
N GLU A 79 -10.24 -12.63 -13.27
CA GLU A 79 -9.66 -11.83 -12.19
C GLU A 79 -10.34 -12.08 -10.85
N LEU A 80 -11.66 -12.23 -10.85
CA LEU A 80 -12.43 -12.58 -9.65
C LEU A 80 -12.01 -13.96 -9.11
N GLU A 81 -11.92 -14.97 -9.97
CA GLU A 81 -11.42 -16.29 -9.58
C GLU A 81 -9.98 -16.22 -9.03
N HIS A 82 -9.14 -15.32 -9.58
CA HIS A 82 -7.78 -15.12 -9.08
C HIS A 82 -7.77 -14.50 -7.68
N LEU A 83 -8.63 -13.50 -7.41
CA LEU A 83 -8.80 -12.94 -6.07
C LEU A 83 -9.26 -14.02 -5.07
N GLN A 84 -10.23 -14.85 -5.43
CA GLN A 84 -10.72 -15.95 -4.58
C GLN A 84 -9.62 -16.96 -4.27
N ARG A 85 -8.79 -17.32 -5.25
CA ARG A 85 -7.63 -18.21 -5.04
C ARG A 85 -6.60 -17.59 -4.09
N LEU A 86 -6.35 -16.28 -4.19
CA LEU A 86 -5.42 -15.61 -3.29
C LEU A 86 -5.90 -15.59 -1.84
N LEU A 87 -7.21 -15.49 -1.59
CA LEU A 87 -7.77 -15.62 -0.23
C LEU A 87 -7.46 -16.99 0.38
N VAL A 88 -7.54 -18.05 -0.41
CA VAL A 88 -7.18 -19.42 0.05
C VAL A 88 -5.69 -19.48 0.38
N VAL A 89 -4.83 -18.96 -0.51
CA VAL A 89 -3.36 -18.93 -0.31
C VAL A 89 -2.99 -18.14 0.95
N ILE A 90 -3.62 -16.98 1.19
CA ILE A 90 -3.40 -16.18 2.41
C ILE A 90 -3.82 -16.99 3.64
N GLY A 91 -5.00 -17.63 3.62
CA GLY A 91 -5.49 -18.42 4.74
C GLY A 91 -4.60 -19.63 5.09
N GLU A 92 -4.03 -20.29 4.10
CA GLU A 92 -3.05 -21.36 4.30
C GLU A 92 -1.73 -20.83 4.86
N ALA A 93 -1.23 -19.73 4.30
CA ALA A 93 0.02 -19.10 4.74
C ALA A 93 -0.08 -18.59 6.19
N ILE A 94 -1.25 -18.11 6.64
CA ILE A 94 -1.52 -17.74 8.04
C ILE A 94 -1.38 -18.97 8.95
N LYS A 95 -1.98 -20.12 8.58
CA LYS A 95 -1.87 -21.38 9.34
C LYS A 95 -0.43 -21.88 9.42
N GLU A 96 0.33 -21.74 8.33
CA GLU A 96 1.75 -22.08 8.23
C GLU A 96 2.65 -21.07 8.95
N LYS A 97 2.12 -19.91 9.38
CA LYS A 97 2.87 -18.77 9.94
C LYS A 97 3.97 -18.27 8.99
N ASN A 98 3.73 -18.38 7.69
CA ASN A 98 4.67 -17.97 6.65
C ASN A 98 4.42 -16.50 6.25
N MET A 99 5.06 -15.57 6.97
CA MET A 99 4.88 -14.14 6.77
C MET A 99 5.25 -13.67 5.36
N GLU A 100 6.30 -14.22 4.77
CA GLU A 100 6.74 -13.87 3.42
C GLU A 100 5.64 -14.19 2.38
N LYS A 101 5.08 -15.39 2.45
CA LYS A 101 3.98 -15.84 1.58
C LYS A 101 2.71 -15.02 1.80
N ILE A 102 2.41 -14.62 3.06
CA ILE A 102 1.27 -13.74 3.37
C ILE A 102 1.44 -12.40 2.68
N VAL A 103 2.59 -11.73 2.87
CA VAL A 103 2.87 -10.41 2.29
C VAL A 103 2.83 -10.44 0.76
N GLU A 104 3.39 -11.48 0.14
CA GLU A 104 3.38 -11.64 -1.30
C GLU A 104 1.95 -11.80 -1.84
N ALA A 105 1.16 -12.70 -1.24
CA ALA A 105 -0.21 -12.97 -1.69
C ALA A 105 -1.14 -11.77 -1.46
N ASP A 106 -1.01 -11.09 -0.32
CA ASP A 106 -1.74 -9.86 0.00
C ASP A 106 -1.36 -8.71 -0.96
N THR A 107 -0.11 -8.61 -1.36
CA THR A 107 0.32 -7.63 -2.36
C THR A 107 -0.35 -7.91 -3.71
N LYS A 108 -0.31 -9.15 -4.18
CA LYS A 108 -0.97 -9.57 -5.43
C LYS A 108 -2.48 -9.37 -5.40
N PHE A 109 -3.11 -9.62 -4.24
CA PHE A 109 -4.54 -9.39 -4.04
C PHE A 109 -4.91 -7.93 -4.33
N HIS A 110 -4.24 -7.01 -3.69
CA HIS A 110 -4.49 -5.58 -3.91
C HIS A 110 -4.16 -5.14 -5.32
N ASP A 111 -3.09 -5.66 -5.92
CA ASP A 111 -2.70 -5.30 -7.28
C ASP A 111 -3.78 -5.70 -8.30
N ILE A 112 -4.36 -6.90 -8.19
CA ILE A 112 -5.47 -7.35 -9.03
C ILE A 112 -6.71 -6.47 -8.79
N LEU A 113 -7.07 -6.20 -7.54
CA LEU A 113 -8.20 -5.36 -7.16
C LEU A 113 -8.10 -3.98 -7.82
N TYR A 114 -6.94 -3.32 -7.71
CA TYR A 114 -6.74 -1.99 -8.27
C TYR A 114 -6.76 -2.01 -9.82
N GLN A 115 -6.12 -2.99 -10.45
CA GLN A 115 -6.13 -3.13 -11.90
C GLN A 115 -7.55 -3.40 -12.43
N ALA A 116 -8.37 -4.17 -11.69
CA ALA A 116 -9.77 -4.41 -12.03
C ALA A 116 -10.61 -3.13 -12.07
N SER A 117 -10.20 -2.05 -11.39
CA SER A 117 -10.84 -0.73 -11.48
C SER A 117 -10.79 -0.12 -12.90
N ARG A 118 -9.87 -0.59 -13.77
CA ARG A 118 -9.61 -0.05 -15.12
C ARG A 118 -9.29 1.45 -15.13
N ASN A 119 -8.80 2.00 -14.01
CA ASN A 119 -8.42 3.40 -13.89
C ASN A 119 -6.92 3.54 -13.57
N ASN A 120 -6.08 3.56 -14.60
CA ASN A 120 -4.62 3.61 -14.47
C ASN A 120 -4.12 4.85 -13.69
N ARG A 121 -4.87 5.97 -13.71
CA ARG A 121 -4.50 7.17 -12.93
C ARG A 121 -4.69 6.93 -11.43
N LEU A 122 -5.84 6.36 -11.07
CA LEU A 122 -6.16 5.96 -9.70
C LEU A 122 -5.11 4.96 -9.17
N VAL A 123 -4.82 3.93 -9.95
CA VAL A 123 -3.81 2.91 -9.60
C VAL A 123 -2.44 3.53 -9.32
N GLY A 124 -1.98 4.44 -10.16
CA GLY A 124 -0.68 5.11 -9.97
C GLY A 124 -0.62 5.95 -8.69
N ILE A 125 -1.71 6.64 -8.33
CA ILE A 125 -1.78 7.42 -7.09
C ILE A 125 -1.78 6.50 -5.88
N ILE A 126 -2.59 5.43 -5.88
CA ILE A 126 -2.65 4.45 -4.78
C ILE A 126 -1.27 3.83 -4.55
N TYR A 127 -0.57 3.41 -5.60
CA TYR A 127 0.76 2.82 -5.45
C TYR A 127 1.76 3.77 -4.79
N ASN A 128 1.78 5.04 -5.20
CA ASN A 128 2.67 6.04 -4.59
C ASN A 128 2.39 6.20 -3.08
N LEU A 129 1.12 6.31 -2.68
CA LEU A 129 0.73 6.44 -1.27
C LEU A 129 1.00 5.14 -0.47
N ARG A 130 0.78 3.98 -1.09
CA ARG A 130 1.03 2.66 -0.47
C ARG A 130 2.51 2.45 -0.15
N GLU A 131 3.39 2.84 -1.09
CA GLU A 131 4.84 2.75 -0.90
C GLU A 131 5.32 3.55 0.32
N GLN A 132 4.75 4.73 0.57
CA GLN A 132 5.10 5.55 1.73
C GLN A 132 4.82 4.82 3.06
N LEU A 133 3.84 3.92 3.09
CA LEU A 133 3.45 3.14 4.28
C LEU A 133 4.13 1.77 4.37
N THR A 134 4.96 1.37 3.41
CA THR A 134 5.55 0.02 3.34
C THR A 134 6.29 -0.38 4.62
N SER A 135 7.08 0.55 5.20
CA SER A 135 7.82 0.28 6.44
C SER A 135 6.93 0.06 7.67
N PHE A 136 5.68 0.54 7.63
CA PHE A 136 4.72 0.42 8.74
C PHE A 136 3.82 -0.82 8.59
N ARG A 137 3.62 -1.30 7.38
CA ARG A 137 2.76 -2.46 7.07
C ARG A 137 3.19 -3.72 7.84
N ALA A 138 4.50 -3.98 7.91
CA ALA A 138 5.02 -5.14 8.63
C ALA A 138 4.67 -5.09 10.13
N LYS A 139 4.63 -3.91 10.74
CA LYS A 139 4.23 -3.72 12.14
C LYS A 139 2.74 -4.01 12.33
N SER A 140 1.89 -3.47 11.47
CA SER A 140 0.45 -3.71 11.51
C SER A 140 0.14 -5.22 11.36
N MET A 141 0.78 -5.91 10.42
CA MET A 141 0.57 -7.35 10.21
C MET A 141 1.07 -8.22 11.36
N ALA A 142 2.03 -7.74 12.16
CA ALA A 142 2.54 -8.46 13.33
C ALA A 142 1.63 -8.34 14.57
N TYR A 143 0.59 -7.51 14.52
CA TYR A 143 -0.34 -7.36 15.64
C TYR A 143 -1.18 -8.64 15.82
N PRO A 144 -1.34 -9.13 17.07
CA PRO A 144 -2.06 -10.39 17.32
C PRO A 144 -3.48 -10.39 16.79
N GLY A 145 -3.85 -11.40 16.00
CA GLY A 145 -5.17 -11.57 15.40
C GLY A 145 -5.43 -10.73 14.14
N ARG A 146 -4.53 -9.81 13.79
CA ARG A 146 -4.74 -8.90 12.66
C ARG A 146 -4.77 -9.61 11.31
N LEU A 147 -3.99 -10.67 11.14
CA LEU A 147 -3.95 -11.43 9.89
C LEU A 147 -5.28 -12.12 9.58
N GLU A 148 -5.89 -12.73 10.58
CA GLU A 148 -7.20 -13.40 10.47
C GLU A 148 -8.31 -12.37 10.21
N GLU A 149 -8.29 -11.22 10.91
CA GLU A 149 -9.23 -10.12 10.67
C GLU A 149 -9.08 -9.59 9.23
N THR A 150 -7.86 -9.34 8.77
CA THR A 150 -7.57 -8.86 7.41
C THR A 150 -8.10 -9.84 6.36
N LEU A 151 -7.90 -11.13 6.55
CA LEU A 151 -8.41 -12.15 5.63
C LEU A 151 -9.95 -12.10 5.53
N GLU A 152 -10.64 -11.89 6.65
CA GLU A 152 -12.10 -11.78 6.67
C GLU A 152 -12.59 -10.49 6.02
N GLU A 153 -11.86 -9.38 6.23
CA GLU A 153 -12.11 -8.10 5.55
C GLU A 153 -11.97 -8.26 4.02
N HIS A 154 -10.90 -8.91 3.56
CA HIS A 154 -10.69 -9.18 2.13
C HIS A 154 -11.78 -10.09 1.54
N ARG A 155 -12.28 -11.10 2.28
CA ARG A 155 -13.41 -11.92 1.85
C ARG A 155 -14.64 -11.06 1.58
N ARG A 156 -14.99 -10.14 2.50
CA ARG A 156 -16.13 -9.24 2.33
C ARG A 156 -15.98 -8.37 1.09
N ILE A 157 -14.77 -7.85 0.82
CA ILE A 157 -14.51 -7.07 -0.39
C ILE A 157 -14.77 -7.93 -1.63
N VAL A 158 -14.22 -9.14 -1.69
CA VAL A 158 -14.39 -10.04 -2.84
C VAL A 158 -15.85 -10.47 -3.01
N ASP A 159 -16.57 -10.77 -1.94
CA ASP A 159 -17.97 -11.17 -1.98
C ASP A 159 -18.86 -10.07 -2.55
N THR A 160 -18.62 -8.80 -2.16
CA THR A 160 -19.36 -7.66 -2.70
C THR A 160 -19.01 -7.35 -4.16
N ILE A 161 -17.75 -7.52 -4.54
CA ILE A 161 -17.30 -7.43 -5.93
C ILE A 161 -17.96 -8.52 -6.78
N ALA A 162 -18.01 -9.77 -6.30
CA ALA A 162 -18.64 -10.89 -6.99
C ALA A 162 -20.15 -10.68 -7.22
N GLN A 163 -20.81 -9.91 -6.34
CA GLN A 163 -22.22 -9.53 -6.49
C GLN A 163 -22.43 -8.35 -7.44
N GLY A 164 -21.37 -7.70 -7.89
CA GLY A 164 -21.45 -6.46 -8.70
C GLY A 164 -21.97 -5.26 -7.90
N ASP A 165 -21.99 -5.34 -6.55
CA ASP A 165 -22.49 -4.25 -5.71
C ASP A 165 -21.37 -3.25 -5.41
N ALA A 166 -21.27 -2.22 -6.26
CA ALA A 166 -20.26 -1.18 -6.14
C ALA A 166 -20.31 -0.43 -4.79
N VAL A 167 -21.51 -0.16 -4.29
CA VAL A 167 -21.69 0.57 -3.02
C VAL A 167 -21.25 -0.29 -1.83
N ALA A 168 -21.60 -1.57 -1.82
CA ALA A 168 -21.17 -2.50 -0.77
C ALA A 168 -19.65 -2.74 -0.83
N ALA A 169 -19.06 -2.84 -2.03
CA ALA A 169 -17.62 -2.99 -2.22
C ALA A 169 -16.85 -1.77 -1.70
N GLN A 170 -17.36 -0.55 -1.96
CA GLN A 170 -16.80 0.69 -1.39
C GLN A 170 -16.78 0.64 0.13
N LYS A 171 -17.91 0.34 0.77
CA LYS A 171 -18.03 0.26 2.24
C LYS A 171 -17.14 -0.82 2.85
N ALA A 172 -17.04 -1.98 2.20
CA ALA A 172 -16.16 -3.05 2.67
C ALA A 172 -14.69 -2.63 2.63
N SER A 173 -14.28 -1.91 1.58
CA SER A 173 -12.93 -1.37 1.44
C SER A 173 -12.64 -0.24 2.45
N GLU A 174 -13.58 0.68 2.67
CA GLU A 174 -13.48 1.72 3.71
C GLU A 174 -13.24 1.10 5.08
N TYR A 175 -14.06 0.13 5.47
CA TYR A 175 -13.90 -0.59 6.74
C TYR A 175 -12.53 -1.25 6.86
N HIS A 176 -12.04 -1.91 5.81
CA HIS A 176 -10.71 -2.51 5.78
C HIS A 176 -9.60 -1.46 6.01
N MET A 177 -9.70 -0.31 5.37
CA MET A 177 -8.70 0.76 5.50
C MET A 177 -8.72 1.37 6.90
N GLU A 178 -9.91 1.64 7.49
CA GLU A 178 -10.06 2.15 8.85
C GLU A 178 -9.48 1.17 9.88
N ARG A 179 -9.71 -0.15 9.71
CA ARG A 179 -9.13 -1.18 10.58
C ARG A 179 -7.61 -1.24 10.45
N SER A 180 -7.09 -1.05 9.25
CA SER A 180 -5.65 -1.04 8.98
C SER A 180 -4.96 0.18 9.62
N GLU A 181 -5.56 1.37 9.51
CA GLU A 181 -5.11 2.59 10.18
C GLU A 181 -5.09 2.41 11.70
N HIS A 182 -6.23 1.99 12.27
CA HIS A 182 -6.36 1.79 13.72
C HIS A 182 -5.27 0.87 14.28
N THR A 183 -5.02 -0.27 13.61
CA THR A 183 -3.99 -1.22 14.05
C THR A 183 -2.58 -0.65 13.94
N LEU A 184 -2.33 0.22 12.97
CA LEU A 184 -1.03 0.84 12.80
C LEU A 184 -0.69 1.87 13.90
N LEU A 185 -1.72 2.48 14.47
CA LEU A 185 -1.60 3.52 15.49
C LEU A 185 -1.55 2.97 16.93
N LEU A 186 -1.76 1.64 17.11
CA LEU A 186 -1.60 0.93 18.38
C LEU A 186 -0.13 0.60 18.66
#